data_f8478e0387b8524554b3064e985c2d34
#
_entry.id   f8478e0387b8524554b3064e985c2d34
#
_cell.length_a   1.000
_cell.length_b   1.000
_cell.length_c   1.000
_cell.angle_alpha   90.00
_cell.angle_beta   90.00
_cell.angle_gamma   90.00
#
_symmetry.space_group_name_H-M   'P 1'
#
loop_
_entity.id
_entity.type
_entity.pdbx_description
1 polymer ?
#
loop_
_entity_poly.entity_id
_entity_poly.type
_entity_poly.pdbx_seq_one_letter_code
_entity_poly.pdbx_strand_id
1 'polypeptide(L)'
;MTVNSIDEITVVIVTYNSAHCISTLSRSLSNLKNIIFVDNASEDKTTTSINSIFPKAKIISLEKNIGFGAANNQALQIVKTPYALLLNPDCDPKEDFFQNLIISANKFDDAAIIAPHLISRDGGTEINYRWPTTYWKSMGDKADEPCCVGFVCGAVMLIKLSEMQNIGFFDEKFFLYYEDDDLCQRVFAYKKQIILDPSLEVIHYSRGSVKGGNPLKHEFIRGFHHAQSKLLFEKKYFGESRYQQLKIKTLILAILNLIPRILIPYPRYLARLIGRIAGLLNLIIKK
;
A
#
# COMPACT_ATOMS: atom_id res chain seq x y z
N MET A 1 1.39 -8.44 -24.65
CA MET A 1 2.14 -7.30 -25.25
C MET A 1 3.52 -7.26 -24.61
N THR A 2 4.58 -7.25 -25.40
CA THR A 2 5.96 -7.18 -24.90
C THR A 2 6.28 -5.77 -24.46
N VAL A 3 6.81 -5.58 -23.26
CA VAL A 3 7.32 -4.29 -22.76
C VAL A 3 8.71 -4.08 -23.34
N ASN A 4 8.88 -3.07 -24.20
CA ASN A 4 10.16 -2.82 -24.88
C ASN A 4 10.99 -1.73 -24.18
N SER A 5 10.35 -0.91 -23.35
CA SER A 5 10.98 0.24 -22.71
C SER A 5 10.30 0.58 -21.38
N ILE A 6 11.07 1.17 -20.49
CA ILE A 6 10.56 1.77 -19.26
C ILE A 6 9.53 2.89 -19.52
N ASP A 7 9.55 3.48 -20.72
CA ASP A 7 8.57 4.49 -21.12
C ASP A 7 7.13 3.94 -21.23
N GLU A 8 6.95 2.61 -21.23
CA GLU A 8 5.64 1.95 -21.17
C GLU A 8 5.10 1.77 -19.75
N ILE A 9 5.84 2.24 -18.77
CA ILE A 9 5.47 2.20 -17.34
C ILE A 9 5.31 3.62 -16.82
N THR A 10 4.17 3.93 -16.18
CA THR A 10 3.99 5.16 -15.42
C THR A 10 4.18 4.86 -13.94
N VAL A 11 5.11 5.56 -13.29
CA VAL A 11 5.29 5.45 -11.83
C VAL A 11 4.30 6.38 -11.14
N VAL A 12 3.52 5.82 -10.23
CA VAL A 12 2.50 6.51 -9.42
C VAL A 12 2.94 6.54 -7.97
N ILE A 13 3.03 7.72 -7.39
CA ILE A 13 3.52 7.93 -6.02
C ILE A 13 2.51 8.79 -5.26
N VAL A 14 1.88 8.19 -4.25
CA VAL A 14 1.02 8.94 -3.31
C VAL A 14 1.86 9.50 -2.18
N THR A 15 1.79 10.81 -1.95
CA THR A 15 2.52 11.50 -0.90
C THR A 15 1.57 12.11 0.14
N TYR A 16 1.98 12.11 1.40
CA TYR A 16 1.33 12.82 2.50
C TYR A 16 2.37 13.19 3.56
N ASN A 17 2.75 14.47 3.65
CA ASN A 17 3.83 14.96 4.51
C ASN A 17 5.13 14.16 4.32
N SER A 18 5.55 14.00 3.06
CA SER A 18 6.64 13.12 2.62
C SER A 18 7.85 13.89 2.09
N ALA A 19 7.99 15.19 2.37
CA ALA A 19 9.05 16.03 1.82
C ALA A 19 10.46 15.42 1.98
N HIS A 20 10.71 14.73 3.09
CA HIS A 20 11.97 14.08 3.41
C HIS A 20 12.29 12.85 2.54
N CYS A 21 11.29 12.27 1.86
CA CYS A 21 11.47 11.12 0.99
C CYS A 21 11.83 11.52 -0.45
N ILE A 22 11.44 12.74 -0.88
CA ILE A 22 11.50 13.14 -2.29
C ILE A 22 12.94 13.14 -2.83
N SER A 23 13.92 13.54 -2.02
CA SER A 23 15.33 13.51 -2.42
C SER A 23 15.88 12.09 -2.60
N THR A 24 15.39 11.11 -1.83
CA THR A 24 15.79 9.71 -1.99
C THR A 24 15.24 9.15 -3.29
N LEU A 25 13.98 9.41 -3.61
CA LEU A 25 13.34 9.01 -4.86
C LEU A 25 14.06 9.54 -6.11
N SER A 26 14.74 10.69 -6.02
CA SER A 26 15.43 11.25 -7.18
C SER A 26 16.57 10.36 -7.71
N ARG A 27 17.18 9.55 -6.87
CA ARG A 27 18.27 8.66 -7.28
C ARG A 27 17.79 7.58 -8.26
N SER A 28 16.65 6.98 -7.94
CA SER A 28 16.09 5.87 -8.72
C SER A 28 15.16 6.31 -9.83
N LEU A 29 14.56 7.52 -9.75
CA LEU A 29 13.52 7.96 -10.68
C LEU A 29 13.95 9.07 -11.65
N SER A 30 15.16 9.63 -11.53
CA SER A 30 15.61 10.80 -12.33
C SER A 30 15.54 10.61 -13.85
N ASN A 31 15.71 9.38 -14.33
CA ASN A 31 15.72 9.04 -15.75
C ASN A 31 14.35 8.65 -16.31
N LEU A 32 13.31 8.63 -15.47
CA LEU A 32 11.98 8.23 -15.89
C LEU A 32 11.19 9.42 -16.42
N LYS A 33 10.44 9.18 -17.52
CA LYS A 33 9.63 10.21 -18.18
C LYS A 33 8.22 10.29 -17.62
N ASN A 34 7.66 9.15 -17.26
CA ASN A 34 6.25 9.01 -16.88
C ASN A 34 6.13 8.86 -15.36
N ILE A 35 6.05 9.98 -14.64
CA ILE A 35 5.88 10.02 -13.19
C ILE A 35 4.64 10.86 -12.86
N ILE A 36 3.77 10.32 -12.01
CA ILE A 36 2.62 11.02 -11.44
C ILE A 36 2.73 10.98 -9.93
N PHE A 37 2.83 12.15 -9.31
CA PHE A 37 2.66 12.30 -7.87
C PHE A 37 1.21 12.65 -7.56
N VAL A 38 0.63 12.03 -6.55
CA VAL A 38 -0.64 12.43 -5.96
C VAL A 38 -0.36 12.94 -4.56
N ASP A 39 -0.39 14.25 -4.39
CA ASP A 39 -0.25 14.86 -3.08
C ASP A 39 -1.58 14.84 -2.35
N ASN A 40 -1.66 14.00 -1.32
CA ASN A 40 -2.88 13.71 -0.57
C ASN A 40 -3.12 14.73 0.54
N ALA A 41 -3.04 16.03 0.19
CA ALA A 41 -3.15 17.19 1.06
C ALA A 41 -2.02 17.31 2.10
N SER A 42 -0.77 17.36 1.64
CA SER A 42 0.39 17.60 2.50
C SER A 42 0.39 19.03 3.03
N GLU A 43 0.75 19.20 4.30
CA GLU A 43 0.92 20.48 4.99
C GLU A 43 2.39 20.92 5.07
N ASP A 44 3.31 20.03 4.69
CA ASP A 44 4.75 20.29 4.68
C ASP A 44 5.26 20.76 3.30
N LYS A 45 6.58 20.72 3.09
CA LYS A 45 7.21 21.12 1.82
C LYS A 45 7.16 20.04 0.74
N THR A 46 6.28 19.02 0.82
CA THR A 46 6.24 17.89 -0.12
C THR A 46 6.09 18.37 -1.56
N THR A 47 5.03 19.14 -1.86
CA THR A 47 4.76 19.63 -3.23
C THR A 47 5.88 20.53 -3.76
N THR A 48 6.44 21.40 -2.90
CA THR A 48 7.57 22.26 -3.26
C THR A 48 8.80 21.41 -3.62
N SER A 49 9.09 20.36 -2.84
CA SER A 49 10.21 19.47 -3.09
C SER A 49 10.02 18.66 -4.38
N ILE A 50 8.80 18.20 -4.66
CA ILE A 50 8.48 17.50 -5.91
C ILE A 50 8.72 18.41 -7.11
N ASN A 51 8.18 19.64 -7.10
CA ASN A 51 8.35 20.60 -8.19
C ASN A 51 9.84 20.92 -8.46
N SER A 52 10.63 21.02 -7.40
CA SER A 52 12.07 21.32 -7.52
C SER A 52 12.88 20.15 -8.08
N ILE A 53 12.59 18.92 -7.64
CA ILE A 53 13.38 17.73 -7.95
C ILE A 53 12.88 17.02 -9.21
N PHE A 54 11.56 17.01 -9.42
CA PHE A 54 10.89 16.38 -10.55
C PHE A 54 10.07 17.38 -11.38
N PRO A 55 10.69 18.38 -12.02
CA PRO A 55 9.97 19.48 -12.69
C PRO A 55 9.11 19.04 -13.88
N LYS A 56 9.33 17.82 -14.39
CA LYS A 56 8.55 17.23 -15.50
C LYS A 56 7.47 16.26 -15.03
N ALA A 57 7.44 15.91 -13.76
CA ALA A 57 6.42 15.01 -13.22
C ALA A 57 5.05 15.68 -13.18
N LYS A 58 4.00 14.89 -13.41
CA LYS A 58 2.63 15.38 -13.20
C LYS A 58 2.31 15.33 -11.71
N ILE A 59 1.73 16.40 -11.18
CA ILE A 59 1.28 16.47 -9.78
C ILE A 59 -0.25 16.63 -9.76
N ILE A 60 -0.92 15.78 -8.98
CA ILE A 60 -2.33 15.90 -8.63
C ILE A 60 -2.36 16.30 -7.15
N SER A 61 -2.72 17.55 -6.86
CA SER A 61 -2.85 18.03 -5.48
C SER A 61 -4.31 17.93 -5.03
N LEU A 62 -4.54 17.21 -3.93
CA LEU A 62 -5.86 17.02 -3.36
C LEU A 62 -6.12 18.05 -2.25
N GLU A 63 -7.35 18.50 -2.10
CA GLU A 63 -7.75 19.44 -1.04
C GLU A 63 -7.81 18.82 0.35
N LYS A 64 -7.99 17.50 0.43
CA LYS A 64 -8.05 16.72 1.68
C LYS A 64 -7.44 15.35 1.49
N ASN A 65 -6.97 14.76 2.57
CA ASN A 65 -6.52 13.37 2.57
C ASN A 65 -7.73 12.44 2.38
N ILE A 66 -7.77 11.74 1.26
CA ILE A 66 -8.85 10.80 0.88
C ILE A 66 -8.48 9.33 1.10
N GLY A 67 -7.31 9.05 1.66
CA GLY A 67 -6.80 7.70 1.86
C GLY A 67 -5.89 7.23 0.74
N PHE A 68 -5.21 6.10 0.99
CA PHE A 68 -4.14 5.61 0.09
C PHE A 68 -4.71 5.07 -1.24
N GLY A 69 -5.68 4.16 -1.18
CA GLY A 69 -6.25 3.56 -2.38
C GLY A 69 -6.97 4.57 -3.26
N ALA A 70 -7.80 5.45 -2.66
CA ALA A 70 -8.50 6.50 -3.39
C ALA A 70 -7.55 7.50 -4.06
N ALA A 71 -6.44 7.85 -3.39
CA ALA A 71 -5.42 8.73 -3.97
C ALA A 71 -4.71 8.04 -5.17
N ASN A 72 -4.35 6.76 -5.05
CA ASN A 72 -3.81 6.01 -6.19
C ASN A 72 -4.79 5.97 -7.37
N ASN A 73 -6.09 5.81 -7.11
CA ASN A 73 -7.11 5.81 -8.16
C ASN A 73 -7.11 7.10 -8.99
N GLN A 74 -6.85 8.26 -8.36
CA GLN A 74 -6.77 9.56 -9.08
C GLN A 74 -5.69 9.54 -10.18
N ALA A 75 -4.55 8.88 -9.91
CA ALA A 75 -3.51 8.72 -10.91
C ALA A 75 -3.85 7.59 -11.89
N LEU A 76 -4.27 6.43 -11.40
CA LEU A 76 -4.53 5.24 -12.23
C LEU A 76 -5.57 5.50 -13.33
N GLN A 77 -6.57 6.36 -13.07
CA GLN A 77 -7.58 6.76 -14.05
C GLN A 77 -7.02 7.56 -15.23
N ILE A 78 -5.86 8.19 -15.08
CA ILE A 78 -5.26 9.05 -16.12
C ILE A 78 -3.96 8.51 -16.69
N VAL A 79 -3.47 7.36 -16.20
CA VAL A 79 -2.34 6.65 -16.78
C VAL A 79 -2.67 6.24 -18.20
N LYS A 80 -1.74 6.49 -19.14
CA LYS A 80 -1.90 6.16 -20.57
C LYS A 80 -0.99 5.03 -21.03
N THR A 81 -0.01 4.67 -20.22
CA THR A 81 0.92 3.57 -20.50
C THR A 81 0.25 2.22 -20.21
N PRO A 82 0.71 1.12 -20.81
CA PRO A 82 0.17 -0.22 -20.54
C PRO A 82 0.27 -0.65 -19.07
N TYR A 83 1.27 -0.13 -18.37
CA TYR A 83 1.56 -0.49 -16.98
C TYR A 83 1.60 0.74 -16.08
N ALA A 84 1.15 0.56 -14.84
CA ALA A 84 1.33 1.50 -13.75
C ALA A 84 2.14 0.84 -12.63
N LEU A 85 3.25 1.45 -12.21
CA LEU A 85 4.01 1.05 -11.03
C LEU A 85 3.61 1.92 -9.86
N LEU A 86 2.87 1.36 -8.90
CA LEU A 86 2.67 2.01 -7.61
C LEU A 86 3.97 1.91 -6.82
N LEU A 87 4.42 3.03 -6.26
CA LEU A 87 5.65 3.11 -5.47
C LEU A 87 5.43 4.04 -4.28
N ASN A 88 5.55 3.52 -3.07
CA ASN A 88 5.47 4.36 -1.89
C ASN A 88 6.67 5.31 -1.79
N PRO A 89 6.51 6.52 -1.24
CA PRO A 89 7.59 7.50 -1.14
C PRO A 89 8.74 7.06 -0.23
N ASP A 90 8.52 6.08 0.66
CA ASP A 90 9.54 5.46 1.52
C ASP A 90 10.11 4.15 0.95
N CYS A 91 9.98 3.95 -0.35
CA CYS A 91 10.60 2.84 -1.08
C CYS A 91 11.76 3.36 -1.93
N ASP A 92 12.87 2.61 -1.94
CA ASP A 92 14.08 2.93 -2.70
C ASP A 92 14.43 1.72 -3.58
N PRO A 93 14.02 1.75 -4.87
CA PRO A 93 14.38 0.71 -5.84
C PRO A 93 15.89 0.62 -6.04
N LYS A 94 16.44 -0.60 -6.09
CA LYS A 94 17.85 -0.82 -6.43
C LYS A 94 18.14 -0.41 -7.88
N GLU A 95 19.41 -0.23 -8.21
CA GLU A 95 19.88 0.34 -9.49
C GLU A 95 19.35 -0.43 -10.73
N ASP A 96 19.31 -1.75 -10.65
CA ASP A 96 18.86 -2.65 -11.73
C ASP A 96 17.34 -2.93 -11.72
N PHE A 97 16.62 -2.39 -10.73
CA PHE A 97 15.20 -2.68 -10.53
C PHE A 97 14.34 -2.48 -11.78
N PHE A 98 14.47 -1.35 -12.45
CA PHE A 98 13.62 -1.04 -13.61
C PHE A 98 13.94 -1.90 -14.83
N GLN A 99 15.19 -2.30 -15.01
CA GLN A 99 15.58 -3.24 -16.07
C GLN A 99 14.99 -4.61 -15.79
N ASN A 100 15.13 -5.11 -14.58
CA ASN A 100 14.58 -6.40 -14.16
C ASN A 100 13.04 -6.37 -14.17
N LEU A 101 12.41 -5.24 -13.86
CA LEU A 101 10.96 -5.08 -13.93
C LEU A 101 10.41 -5.30 -15.35
N ILE A 102 11.10 -4.79 -16.38
CA ILE A 102 10.75 -5.02 -17.78
C ILE A 102 10.88 -6.50 -18.13
N ILE A 103 11.96 -7.15 -17.69
CA ILE A 103 12.19 -8.59 -17.92
C ILE A 103 11.06 -9.40 -17.25
N SER A 104 10.74 -9.09 -16.02
CA SER A 104 9.68 -9.75 -15.26
C SER A 104 8.29 -9.55 -15.90
N ALA A 105 7.97 -8.31 -16.33
CA ALA A 105 6.71 -8.01 -17.01
C ALA A 105 6.53 -8.80 -18.31
N ASN A 106 7.62 -9.03 -19.06
CA ASN A 106 7.62 -9.84 -20.27
C ASN A 106 7.54 -11.34 -20.00
N LYS A 107 8.21 -11.81 -18.93
CA LYS A 107 8.18 -13.22 -18.52
C LYS A 107 6.81 -13.64 -18.01
N PHE A 108 6.09 -12.74 -17.35
CA PHE A 108 4.78 -12.98 -16.74
C PHE A 108 3.70 -12.11 -17.37
N ASP A 109 3.56 -12.21 -18.69
CA ASP A 109 2.67 -11.34 -19.47
C ASP A 109 1.18 -11.55 -19.20
N ASP A 110 0.78 -12.64 -18.53
CA ASP A 110 -0.59 -12.91 -18.05
C ASP A 110 -0.83 -12.39 -16.61
N ALA A 111 0.20 -11.89 -15.93
CA ALA A 111 0.04 -11.39 -14.58
C ALA A 111 -0.69 -10.04 -14.57
N ALA A 112 -1.68 -9.91 -13.70
CA ALA A 112 -2.34 -8.64 -13.43
C ALA A 112 -1.49 -7.73 -12.52
N ILE A 113 -0.77 -8.34 -11.58
CA ILE A 113 0.12 -7.65 -10.64
C ILE A 113 1.45 -8.39 -10.55
N ILE A 114 2.55 -7.63 -10.56
CA ILE A 114 3.89 -8.12 -10.24
C ILE A 114 4.43 -7.28 -9.08
N ALA A 115 4.98 -7.93 -8.06
CA ALA A 115 5.53 -7.26 -6.89
C ALA A 115 6.95 -7.74 -6.59
N PRO A 116 7.82 -6.86 -6.06
CA PRO A 116 9.17 -7.20 -5.66
C PRO A 116 9.24 -7.83 -4.27
N HIS A 117 10.39 -8.41 -3.93
CA HIS A 117 10.80 -8.53 -2.55
C HIS A 117 11.02 -7.15 -1.93
N LEU A 118 10.40 -6.91 -0.79
CA LEU A 118 10.70 -5.75 0.04
C LEU A 118 11.82 -6.11 1.03
N ILE A 119 12.81 -5.25 1.09
CA ILE A 119 13.97 -5.40 1.99
C ILE A 119 13.89 -4.30 3.04
N SER A 120 14.01 -4.67 4.30
CA SER A 120 14.08 -3.72 5.40
C SER A 120 15.41 -2.95 5.41
N ARG A 121 15.45 -1.84 6.13
CA ARG A 121 16.65 -0.99 6.22
C ARG A 121 17.92 -1.71 6.68
N ASP A 122 17.79 -2.74 7.48
CA ASP A 122 18.89 -3.58 8.00
C ASP A 122 19.28 -4.73 7.07
N GLY A 123 18.68 -4.79 5.87
CA GLY A 123 18.99 -5.77 4.84
C GLY A 123 18.20 -7.08 4.95
N GLY A 124 17.33 -7.23 5.95
CA GLY A 124 16.46 -8.40 6.08
C GLY A 124 15.31 -8.37 5.06
N THR A 125 14.91 -9.51 4.53
CA THR A 125 13.74 -9.62 3.66
C THR A 125 12.46 -9.43 4.49
N GLU A 126 11.61 -8.50 4.07
CA GLU A 126 10.26 -8.36 4.62
C GLU A 126 9.31 -9.30 3.88
N ILE A 127 8.72 -10.26 4.58
CA ILE A 127 7.69 -11.14 3.99
C ILE A 127 6.36 -10.39 3.95
N ASN A 128 6.14 -9.64 2.87
CA ASN A 128 4.97 -8.80 2.64
C ASN A 128 4.00 -9.40 1.62
N TYR A 129 3.95 -10.72 1.55
CA TYR A 129 3.07 -11.48 0.68
C TYR A 129 2.47 -12.66 1.42
N ARG A 130 1.42 -13.26 0.85
CA ARG A 130 0.73 -14.42 1.43
C ARG A 130 0.34 -15.40 0.34
N TRP A 131 0.38 -16.67 0.67
CA TRP A 131 -0.04 -17.73 -0.23
C TRP A 131 -1.56 -17.78 -0.40
N PRO A 132 -2.11 -18.19 -1.56
CA PRO A 132 -3.55 -18.18 -1.81
C PRO A 132 -4.37 -19.04 -0.85
N THR A 133 -3.79 -20.13 -0.35
CA THR A 133 -4.47 -21.16 0.47
C THR A 133 -4.47 -20.84 1.97
N THR A 134 -3.77 -19.82 2.41
CA THR A 134 -3.53 -19.61 3.84
C THR A 134 -4.39 -18.55 4.49
N TYR A 135 -5.39 -18.02 3.79
CA TYR A 135 -6.36 -17.06 4.32
C TYR A 135 -5.69 -16.00 5.19
N TRP A 136 -4.67 -15.32 4.69
CA TRP A 136 -4.02 -14.20 5.36
C TRP A 136 -3.22 -14.55 6.62
N LYS A 137 -3.01 -15.84 6.93
CA LYS A 137 -2.31 -16.25 8.14
C LYS A 137 -0.85 -16.61 7.90
N SER A 138 -0.44 -16.91 6.70
CA SER A 138 0.91 -17.36 6.53
C SER A 138 1.82 -16.24 6.10
N MET A 139 2.77 -16.09 6.92
CA MET A 139 4.08 -15.66 6.51
C MET A 139 4.83 -16.96 6.19
N GLY A 140 4.73 -17.44 4.96
CA GLY A 140 5.48 -18.61 4.52
C GLY A 140 6.98 -18.37 4.55
N ASP A 141 7.75 -19.37 4.17
CA ASP A 141 9.18 -19.20 3.95
C ASP A 141 9.46 -18.12 2.91
N LYS A 142 10.63 -17.53 2.95
CA LYS A 142 11.10 -16.60 1.92
C LYS A 142 11.02 -17.28 0.57
N ALA A 143 10.40 -16.61 -0.41
CA ALA A 143 10.42 -17.08 -1.78
C ALA A 143 11.79 -16.79 -2.40
N ASP A 144 12.42 -17.81 -3.00
CA ASP A 144 13.70 -17.68 -3.69
C ASP A 144 13.53 -17.59 -5.21
N GLU A 145 12.37 -18.02 -5.72
CA GLU A 145 12.01 -17.98 -7.13
C GLU A 145 10.68 -17.25 -7.34
N PRO A 146 10.43 -16.72 -8.55
CA PRO A 146 9.15 -16.11 -8.87
C PRO A 146 7.99 -17.08 -8.65
N CYS A 147 6.96 -16.64 -7.95
CA CYS A 147 5.83 -17.48 -7.58
C CYS A 147 4.50 -16.72 -7.61
N CYS A 148 3.43 -17.47 -7.87
CA CYS A 148 2.07 -16.94 -7.79
C CYS A 148 1.64 -16.88 -6.32
N VAL A 149 1.17 -15.72 -5.88
CA VAL A 149 0.74 -15.48 -4.51
C VAL A 149 -0.70 -14.96 -4.45
N GLY A 150 -1.32 -15.00 -3.28
CA GLY A 150 -2.69 -14.49 -3.08
C GLY A 150 -2.75 -13.03 -2.64
N PHE A 151 -1.63 -12.48 -2.20
CA PHE A 151 -1.53 -11.12 -1.70
C PHE A 151 -0.10 -10.60 -1.81
N VAL A 152 0.02 -9.32 -2.15
CA VAL A 152 1.24 -8.53 -2.04
C VAL A 152 0.90 -7.18 -1.42
N CYS A 153 1.86 -6.60 -0.69
CA CYS A 153 1.70 -5.29 -0.06
C CYS A 153 1.65 -4.17 -1.11
N GLY A 154 0.78 -3.19 -0.90
CA GLY A 154 0.60 -2.03 -1.75
C GLY A 154 1.78 -1.05 -1.81
N ALA A 155 2.88 -1.34 -1.12
CA ALA A 155 4.05 -0.46 -1.12
C ALA A 155 4.73 -0.36 -2.50
N VAL A 156 4.81 -1.49 -3.22
CA VAL A 156 5.31 -1.55 -4.61
C VAL A 156 4.52 -2.59 -5.39
N MET A 157 3.80 -2.16 -6.42
CA MET A 157 3.02 -3.03 -7.30
C MET A 157 3.11 -2.55 -8.75
N LEU A 158 3.59 -3.38 -9.66
CA LEU A 158 3.38 -3.18 -11.09
C LEU A 158 2.01 -3.74 -11.47
N ILE A 159 1.15 -2.90 -11.99
CA ILE A 159 -0.23 -3.24 -12.41
C ILE A 159 -0.30 -3.19 -13.93
N LYS A 160 -0.73 -4.28 -14.56
CA LYS A 160 -1.06 -4.34 -15.98
C LYS A 160 -2.48 -3.84 -16.19
N LEU A 161 -2.63 -2.66 -16.78
CA LEU A 161 -3.92 -1.95 -16.82
C LEU A 161 -4.99 -2.69 -17.65
N SER A 162 -4.59 -3.40 -18.69
CA SER A 162 -5.52 -4.22 -19.50
C SER A 162 -6.19 -5.32 -18.68
N GLU A 163 -5.51 -5.87 -17.68
CA GLU A 163 -6.04 -6.93 -16.81
C GLU A 163 -7.02 -6.39 -15.75
N MET A 164 -7.02 -5.08 -15.54
CA MET A 164 -7.84 -4.43 -14.51
C MET A 164 -9.23 -3.98 -14.99
N GLN A 165 -9.52 -4.06 -16.29
CA GLN A 165 -10.75 -3.51 -16.88
C GLN A 165 -12.05 -4.00 -16.19
N ASN A 166 -12.13 -5.28 -15.83
CA ASN A 166 -13.30 -5.87 -15.17
C ASN A 166 -13.14 -5.97 -13.64
N ILE A 167 -11.94 -5.77 -13.14
CA ILE A 167 -11.61 -5.89 -11.70
C ILE A 167 -11.77 -4.53 -11.01
N GLY A 168 -11.42 -3.46 -11.72
CA GLY A 168 -11.28 -2.11 -11.18
C GLY A 168 -10.04 -1.96 -10.30
N PHE A 169 -9.80 -0.74 -9.85
CA PHE A 169 -8.67 -0.40 -8.98
C PHE A 169 -9.06 -0.52 -7.50
N PHE A 170 -8.57 0.33 -6.61
CA PHE A 170 -8.85 0.25 -5.18
C PHE A 170 -10.31 0.57 -4.85
N ASP A 171 -10.89 -0.14 -3.87
CA ASP A 171 -12.18 0.21 -3.27
C ASP A 171 -11.99 1.38 -2.29
N GLU A 172 -12.49 2.57 -2.65
CA GLU A 172 -12.29 3.82 -1.91
C GLU A 172 -12.96 3.86 -0.53
N LYS A 173 -13.75 2.84 -0.19
CA LYS A 173 -14.28 2.65 1.17
C LYS A 173 -13.17 2.34 2.18
N PHE A 174 -12.04 1.79 1.72
CA PHE A 174 -10.86 1.56 2.55
C PHE A 174 -10.00 2.82 2.56
N PHE A 175 -10.04 3.57 3.65
CA PHE A 175 -9.22 4.78 3.76
C PHE A 175 -7.73 4.44 3.91
N LEU A 176 -7.40 3.46 4.75
CA LEU A 176 -6.04 3.00 5.02
C LEU A 176 -6.06 1.58 5.57
N TYR A 177 -5.19 0.72 5.06
CA TYR A 177 -5.13 -0.72 5.31
C TYR A 177 -6.28 -1.51 4.69
N TYR A 178 -6.02 -2.73 4.28
CA TYR A 178 -6.93 -3.65 3.60
C TYR A 178 -7.36 -3.23 2.18
N GLU A 179 -6.98 -2.07 1.69
CA GLU A 179 -7.20 -1.69 0.28
C GLU A 179 -6.40 -2.58 -0.68
N ASP A 180 -5.17 -2.93 -0.31
CA ASP A 180 -4.32 -3.88 -1.03
C ASP A 180 -4.81 -5.33 -0.88
N ASP A 181 -5.25 -5.72 0.32
CA ASP A 181 -5.93 -6.99 0.56
C ASP A 181 -7.17 -7.14 -0.35
N ASP A 182 -8.00 -6.11 -0.42
CA ASP A 182 -9.20 -6.08 -1.25
C ASP A 182 -8.89 -6.18 -2.73
N LEU A 183 -7.91 -5.42 -3.21
CA LEU A 183 -7.48 -5.45 -4.60
C LEU A 183 -6.99 -6.85 -4.98
N CYS A 184 -6.07 -7.42 -4.19
CA CYS A 184 -5.53 -8.76 -4.43
C CYS A 184 -6.63 -9.84 -4.40
N GLN A 185 -7.57 -9.73 -3.45
CA GLN A 185 -8.70 -10.67 -3.37
C GLN A 185 -9.59 -10.61 -4.62
N ARG A 186 -9.83 -9.41 -5.18
CA ARG A 186 -10.58 -9.27 -6.43
C ARG A 186 -9.80 -9.82 -7.63
N VAL A 187 -8.51 -9.53 -7.74
CA VAL A 187 -7.63 -10.09 -8.77
C VAL A 187 -7.68 -11.63 -8.73
N PHE A 188 -7.55 -12.22 -7.54
CA PHE A 188 -7.63 -13.66 -7.36
C PHE A 188 -9.02 -14.23 -7.73
N ALA A 189 -10.11 -13.54 -7.35
CA ALA A 189 -11.48 -13.96 -7.68
C ALA A 189 -11.74 -13.97 -9.20
N TYR A 190 -11.10 -13.08 -9.94
CA TYR A 190 -11.12 -13.06 -11.40
C TYR A 190 -10.13 -14.03 -12.05
N LYS A 191 -9.49 -14.91 -11.26
CA LYS A 191 -8.52 -15.91 -11.71
C LYS A 191 -7.32 -15.29 -12.45
N LYS A 192 -6.94 -14.07 -12.06
CA LYS A 192 -5.74 -13.41 -12.56
C LYS A 192 -4.57 -13.65 -11.63
N GLN A 193 -3.36 -13.67 -12.20
CA GLN A 193 -2.15 -13.95 -11.44
C GLN A 193 -1.63 -12.72 -10.73
N ILE A 194 -1.16 -12.93 -9.51
CA ILE A 194 -0.33 -12.00 -8.75
C ILE A 194 1.02 -12.68 -8.58
N ILE A 195 2.06 -12.12 -9.15
CA ILE A 195 3.42 -12.68 -9.11
C ILE A 195 4.25 -11.91 -8.10
N LEU A 196 4.87 -12.63 -7.19
CA LEU A 196 6.02 -12.15 -6.43
C LEU A 196 7.28 -12.56 -7.18
N ASP A 197 8.11 -11.59 -7.57
CA ASP A 197 9.38 -11.84 -8.24
C ASP A 197 10.55 -11.43 -7.34
N PRO A 198 11.27 -12.40 -6.74
CA PRO A 198 12.39 -12.11 -5.85
C PRO A 198 13.61 -11.48 -6.52
N SER A 199 13.70 -11.54 -7.85
CA SER A 199 14.77 -10.85 -8.59
C SER A 199 14.60 -9.31 -8.58
N LEU A 200 13.39 -8.86 -8.23
CA LEU A 200 13.07 -7.46 -8.02
C LEU A 200 13.24 -7.13 -6.53
N GLU A 201 14.15 -6.23 -6.20
CA GLU A 201 14.40 -5.84 -4.81
C GLU A 201 14.20 -4.34 -4.61
N VAL A 202 13.45 -4.00 -3.57
CA VAL A 202 13.20 -2.60 -3.17
C VAL A 202 13.41 -2.46 -1.67
N ILE A 203 14.23 -1.48 -1.27
CA ILE A 203 14.39 -1.15 0.15
C ILE A 203 13.14 -0.40 0.60
N HIS A 204 12.46 -0.91 1.62
CA HIS A 204 11.27 -0.30 2.19
C HIS A 204 11.57 0.22 3.60
N TYR A 205 11.56 1.53 3.76
CA TYR A 205 11.79 2.18 5.07
C TYR A 205 10.54 2.20 5.93
N SER A 206 9.89 1.06 6.05
CA SER A 206 8.58 0.86 6.71
C SER A 206 8.21 1.93 7.72
N ARG A 207 7.06 2.60 7.53
CA ARG A 207 6.59 3.78 8.29
C ARG A 207 7.44 5.05 8.07
N GLY A 208 8.22 5.08 7.00
CA GLY A 208 9.06 6.21 6.63
C GLY A 208 8.32 7.28 5.81
N SER A 209 7.20 6.96 5.18
CA SER A 209 6.49 7.83 4.23
C SER A 209 5.98 9.14 4.83
N VAL A 210 5.59 9.15 6.11
CA VAL A 210 5.06 10.34 6.80
C VAL A 210 5.99 10.75 7.94
N LYS A 211 6.47 11.99 7.91
CA LYS A 211 7.32 12.57 8.95
C LYS A 211 6.73 13.87 9.48
N GLY A 212 7.03 14.16 10.74
CA GLY A 212 6.49 15.34 11.43
C GLY A 212 5.18 15.03 12.17
N GLY A 213 4.64 16.05 12.84
CA GLY A 213 3.43 15.93 13.66
C GLY A 213 3.62 15.13 14.97
N ASN A 214 2.52 14.82 15.61
CA ASN A 214 2.51 14.09 16.89
C ASN A 214 2.54 12.57 16.64
N PRO A 215 3.58 11.83 17.07
CA PRO A 215 3.68 10.38 16.87
C PRO A 215 2.50 9.60 17.49
N LEU A 216 1.92 10.10 18.59
CA LEU A 216 0.76 9.47 19.21
C LEU A 216 -0.50 9.63 18.37
N LYS A 217 -0.67 10.81 17.72
CA LYS A 217 -1.76 11.05 16.77
C LYS A 217 -1.66 10.08 15.59
N HIS A 218 -0.46 9.86 15.06
CA HIS A 218 -0.26 8.89 13.97
C HIS A 218 -0.61 7.47 14.39
N GLU A 219 -0.21 7.03 15.58
CA GLU A 219 -0.56 5.71 16.05
C GLU A 219 -2.07 5.57 16.33
N PHE A 220 -2.71 6.62 16.84
CA PHE A 220 -4.18 6.67 17.00
C PHE A 220 -4.87 6.49 15.62
N ILE A 221 -4.50 7.28 14.62
CA ILE A 221 -5.06 7.22 13.26
C ILE A 221 -4.87 5.82 12.65
N ARG A 222 -3.68 5.24 12.79
CA ARG A 222 -3.40 3.87 12.35
C ARG A 222 -4.31 2.84 13.02
N GLY A 223 -4.48 2.94 14.34
CA GLY A 223 -5.37 2.06 15.09
C GLY A 223 -6.82 2.19 14.65
N PHE A 224 -7.28 3.42 14.46
CA PHE A 224 -8.63 3.77 14.05
C PHE A 224 -8.97 3.17 12.67
N HIS A 225 -8.20 3.48 11.65
CA HIS A 225 -8.48 3.00 10.30
C HIS A 225 -8.25 1.51 10.13
N HIS A 226 -7.22 0.95 10.76
CA HIS A 226 -7.01 -0.51 10.73
C HIS A 226 -8.22 -1.28 11.29
N ALA A 227 -8.84 -0.79 12.38
CA ALA A 227 -10.02 -1.44 12.93
C ALA A 227 -11.24 -1.33 12.00
N GLN A 228 -11.45 -0.16 11.41
CA GLN A 228 -12.55 0.07 10.47
C GLN A 228 -12.38 -0.77 9.19
N SER A 229 -11.20 -0.70 8.58
CA SER A 229 -10.92 -1.40 7.32
C SER A 229 -10.98 -2.91 7.49
N LYS A 230 -10.44 -3.44 8.60
CA LYS A 230 -10.57 -4.87 8.91
C LYS A 230 -12.03 -5.31 8.98
N LEU A 231 -12.88 -4.58 9.67
CA LEU A 231 -14.29 -4.93 9.78
C LEU A 231 -15.04 -4.77 8.46
N LEU A 232 -14.69 -3.76 7.67
CA LEU A 232 -15.26 -3.58 6.34
C LEU A 232 -14.90 -4.75 5.43
N PHE A 233 -13.64 -5.20 5.45
CA PHE A 233 -13.15 -6.35 4.70
C PHE A 233 -13.90 -7.65 5.11
N GLU A 234 -14.00 -7.91 6.41
CA GLU A 234 -14.72 -9.09 6.93
C GLU A 234 -16.21 -9.07 6.54
N LYS A 235 -16.84 -7.89 6.57
CA LYS A 235 -18.23 -7.74 6.11
C LYS A 235 -18.37 -8.03 4.62
N LYS A 236 -17.46 -7.49 3.81
CA LYS A 236 -17.50 -7.61 2.34
C LYS A 236 -17.34 -9.05 1.87
N TYR A 237 -16.44 -9.81 2.48
CA TYR A 237 -16.07 -11.16 2.02
C TYR A 237 -16.68 -12.31 2.82
N PHE A 238 -17.06 -12.08 4.09
CA PHE A 238 -17.55 -13.14 4.97
C PHE A 238 -18.94 -12.85 5.57
N GLY A 239 -19.54 -11.73 5.21
CA GLY A 239 -20.92 -11.38 5.54
C GLY A 239 -21.12 -10.75 6.93
N GLU A 240 -22.39 -10.37 7.19
CA GLU A 240 -22.76 -9.58 8.38
C GLU A 240 -22.54 -10.33 9.70
N SER A 241 -22.81 -11.63 9.74
CA SER A 241 -22.62 -12.43 10.98
C SER A 241 -21.16 -12.43 11.42
N ARG A 242 -20.24 -12.66 10.50
CA ARG A 242 -18.79 -12.64 10.76
C ARG A 242 -18.33 -11.25 11.21
N TYR A 243 -18.83 -10.20 10.55
CA TYR A 243 -18.57 -8.82 10.93
C TYR A 243 -18.98 -8.55 12.37
N GLN A 244 -20.20 -8.91 12.79
CA GLN A 244 -20.70 -8.65 14.16
C GLN A 244 -19.89 -9.42 15.21
N GLN A 245 -19.61 -10.71 14.98
CA GLN A 245 -18.79 -11.52 15.87
C GLN A 245 -17.40 -10.92 16.07
N LEU A 246 -16.74 -10.55 14.95
CA LEU A 246 -15.40 -10.00 15.02
C LEU A 246 -15.38 -8.63 15.68
N LYS A 247 -16.39 -7.80 15.44
CA LYS A 247 -16.53 -6.48 16.05
C LYS A 247 -16.63 -6.58 17.57
N ILE A 248 -17.53 -7.43 18.07
CA ILE A 248 -17.71 -7.65 19.52
C ILE A 248 -16.43 -8.22 20.13
N LYS A 249 -15.88 -9.29 19.53
CA LYS A 249 -14.64 -9.91 20.01
C LYS A 249 -13.48 -8.91 20.06
N THR A 250 -13.30 -8.12 19.01
CA THR A 250 -12.19 -7.15 18.93
C THR A 250 -12.38 -6.02 19.95
N LEU A 251 -13.61 -5.56 20.17
CA LEU A 251 -13.90 -4.53 21.16
C LEU A 251 -13.63 -5.04 22.60
N ILE A 252 -14.11 -6.23 22.94
CA ILE A 252 -13.85 -6.84 24.26
C ILE A 252 -12.34 -6.99 24.49
N LEU A 253 -11.61 -7.56 23.52
CA LEU A 253 -10.16 -7.73 23.62
C LEU A 253 -9.43 -6.39 23.73
N ALA A 254 -9.89 -5.35 23.02
CA ALA A 254 -9.30 -4.02 23.09
C ALA A 254 -9.50 -3.38 24.47
N ILE A 255 -10.69 -3.52 25.06
CA ILE A 255 -11.00 -3.03 26.42
C ILE A 255 -10.18 -3.80 27.47
N LEU A 256 -10.12 -5.13 27.39
CA LEU A 256 -9.32 -5.95 28.31
C LEU A 256 -7.82 -5.60 28.25
N ASN A 257 -7.32 -5.28 27.07
CA ASN A 257 -5.92 -4.86 26.90
C ASN A 257 -5.64 -3.42 27.32
N LEU A 258 -6.66 -2.63 27.69
CA LEU A 258 -6.47 -1.24 28.08
C LEU A 258 -5.73 -1.15 29.44
N ILE A 259 -6.12 -1.97 30.43
CA ILE A 259 -5.52 -1.98 31.77
C ILE A 259 -4.01 -2.27 31.69
N PRO A 260 -3.54 -3.38 31.09
CA PRO A 260 -2.09 -3.64 30.97
C PRO A 260 -1.34 -2.54 30.23
N ARG A 261 -1.97 -1.89 29.24
CA ARG A 261 -1.34 -0.81 28.45
C ARG A 261 -1.25 0.52 29.19
N ILE A 262 -2.11 0.75 30.17
CA ILE A 262 -2.02 1.91 31.06
C ILE A 262 -0.91 1.68 32.09
N LEU A 263 -0.81 0.46 32.63
CA LEU A 263 0.19 0.11 33.65
C LEU A 263 1.61 0.01 33.08
N ILE A 264 1.75 -0.41 31.82
CA ILE A 264 3.04 -0.49 31.13
C ILE A 264 3.15 0.72 30.21
N PRO A 265 4.01 1.72 30.49
CA PRO A 265 4.01 3.01 29.81
C PRO A 265 4.67 2.94 28.41
N TYR A 266 3.97 2.34 27.46
CA TYR A 266 4.28 2.45 26.04
C TYR A 266 3.24 3.33 25.32
N PRO A 267 3.40 4.66 25.32
CA PRO A 267 2.37 5.61 24.88
C PRO A 267 1.89 5.36 23.44
N ARG A 268 2.78 4.93 22.55
CA ARG A 268 2.44 4.61 21.15
C ARG A 268 1.47 3.43 21.05
N TYR A 269 1.68 2.37 21.82
CA TYR A 269 0.78 1.22 21.83
C TYR A 269 -0.57 1.56 22.45
N LEU A 270 -0.58 2.39 23.50
CA LEU A 270 -1.81 2.88 24.10
C LEU A 270 -2.60 3.75 23.12
N ALA A 271 -1.95 4.71 22.45
CA ALA A 271 -2.58 5.57 21.44
C ALA A 271 -3.20 4.74 20.31
N ARG A 272 -2.48 3.70 19.82
CA ARG A 272 -3.00 2.78 18.80
C ARG A 272 -4.21 1.99 19.29
N LEU A 273 -4.19 1.53 20.55
CA LEU A 273 -5.31 0.78 21.14
C LEU A 273 -6.55 1.67 21.30
N ILE A 274 -6.38 2.91 21.80
CA ILE A 274 -7.45 3.90 21.90
C ILE A 274 -8.02 4.21 20.50
N GLY A 275 -7.17 4.41 19.50
CA GLY A 275 -7.59 4.58 18.11
C GLY A 275 -8.42 3.40 17.62
N ARG A 276 -8.01 2.15 17.92
CA ARG A 276 -8.77 0.95 17.56
C ARG A 276 -10.17 0.94 18.21
N ILE A 277 -10.26 1.25 19.50
CA ILE A 277 -11.55 1.33 20.21
C ILE A 277 -12.43 2.41 19.56
N ALA A 278 -11.89 3.60 19.32
CA ALA A 278 -12.61 4.69 18.68
C ALA A 278 -13.11 4.32 17.27
N GLY A 279 -12.29 3.64 16.47
CA GLY A 279 -12.67 3.14 15.15
C GLY A 279 -13.83 2.13 15.19
N LEU A 280 -13.83 1.22 16.17
CA LEU A 280 -14.90 0.26 16.37
C LEU A 280 -16.20 0.94 16.82
N LEU A 281 -16.13 1.93 17.73
CA LEU A 281 -17.28 2.68 18.22
C LEU A 281 -17.88 3.58 17.15
N ASN A 282 -17.08 4.23 16.31
CA ASN A 282 -17.56 5.08 15.23
C ASN A 282 -18.45 4.30 14.24
N LEU A 283 -18.17 3.02 14.00
CA LEU A 283 -19.02 2.14 13.20
C LEU A 283 -20.36 1.77 13.88
N ILE A 284 -20.50 2.03 15.19
CA ILE A 284 -21.76 1.87 15.92
C ILE A 284 -22.64 3.10 15.75
N ILE A 285 -22.03 4.29 15.75
CA ILE A 285 -22.74 5.57 15.71
C ILE A 285 -23.25 5.93 14.31
N LYS A 286 -22.59 5.43 13.24
CA LYS A 286 -22.95 5.68 11.83
C LYS A 286 -24.04 4.74 11.28
N LYS A 287 -24.70 3.93 12.11
CA LYS A 287 -25.90 3.18 11.76
C LYS A 287 -27.15 3.97 12.16
#